data_a818ed42d3ff730451844d8ba08c7ec9
#
_entry.id   a818ed42d3ff730451844d8ba08c7ec9
#
_cell.length_a   1.000
_cell.length_b   1.000
_cell.length_c   1.000
_cell.angle_alpha   90.00
_cell.angle_beta   90.00
_cell.angle_gamma   90.00
#
_symmetry.space_group_name_H-M   'P 1'
#
loop_
_entity.id
_entity.type
_entity.pdbx_description
1 polymer ?
#
loop_
_entity_poly.entity_id
_entity_poly.type
_entity_poly.pdbx_seq_one_letter_code
_entity_poly.pdbx_strand_id
1 'polypeptide(L)'
;MKFVRTAILCAATFCAQSATAADADNGKRLAQQHCSPCHIVEPNQRQELANSPPFETIARKYGNAPELIAFAILAPHPRMNVTLSRREAEDLAAYIATLAN
;
A
#
# COMPACT_ATOMS: atom_id res chain seq x y z
N MET A 1 -20.58 13.95 61.03
CA MET A 1 -20.84 13.20 59.76
C MET A 1 -19.67 13.41 58.85
N LYS A 2 -18.84 12.38 58.65
CA LYS A 2 -17.70 12.47 57.70
C LYS A 2 -18.15 11.85 56.39
N PHE A 3 -18.30 12.67 55.33
CA PHE A 3 -18.56 12.18 53.98
C PHE A 3 -17.25 11.68 53.39
N VAL A 4 -17.15 10.35 53.21
CA VAL A 4 -16.04 9.72 52.48
C VAL A 4 -16.36 9.87 50.98
N ARG A 5 -15.63 10.74 50.26
CA ARG A 5 -15.69 10.84 48.83
C ARG A 5 -14.82 9.76 48.25
N THR A 6 -15.44 8.69 47.79
CA THR A 6 -14.76 7.64 47.03
C THR A 6 -14.56 8.16 45.60
N ALA A 7 -13.33 8.52 45.28
CA ALA A 7 -12.94 8.84 43.94
C ALA A 7 -12.76 7.54 43.15
N ILE A 8 -13.68 7.25 42.22
CA ILE A 8 -13.57 6.15 41.29
C ILE A 8 -12.60 6.60 40.18
N LEU A 9 -11.39 6.07 40.23
CA LEU A 9 -10.39 6.26 39.18
C LEU A 9 -10.73 5.30 38.03
N CYS A 10 -11.41 5.79 37.00
CA CYS A 10 -11.58 5.08 35.72
C CYS A 10 -10.23 5.06 35.01
N ALA A 11 -9.49 3.95 35.12
CA ALA A 11 -8.32 3.67 34.30
C ALA A 11 -8.83 3.32 32.90
N ALA A 12 -8.83 4.30 32.00
CA ALA A 12 -9.05 4.06 30.57
C ALA A 12 -7.82 3.34 30.01
N THR A 13 -7.90 2.03 29.87
CA THR A 13 -6.91 1.23 29.16
C THR A 13 -7.06 1.54 27.68
N PHE A 14 -6.22 2.45 27.17
CA PHE A 14 -6.04 2.65 25.75
C PHE A 14 -5.36 1.39 25.18
N CYS A 15 -6.12 0.50 24.55
CA CYS A 15 -5.57 -0.51 23.68
C CYS A 15 -4.98 0.20 22.46
N ALA A 16 -3.68 0.47 22.48
CA ALA A 16 -2.95 0.90 21.31
C ALA A 16 -2.98 -0.25 20.29
N GLN A 17 -3.88 -0.17 19.33
CA GLN A 17 -3.85 -1.05 18.17
C GLN A 17 -2.66 -0.64 17.33
N SER A 18 -1.63 -1.50 17.31
CA SER A 18 -0.49 -1.31 16.42
C SER A 18 -0.98 -1.45 14.98
N ALA A 19 -1.22 -0.33 14.30
CA ALA A 19 -1.41 -0.32 12.87
C ALA A 19 -0.09 -0.75 12.24
N THR A 20 -0.06 -1.92 11.61
CA THR A 20 1.13 -2.39 10.88
C THR A 20 1.28 -1.54 9.63
N ALA A 21 2.42 -0.86 9.48
CA ALA A 21 2.75 -0.10 8.27
C ALA A 21 2.81 -1.02 7.04
N ALA A 22 2.50 -0.49 5.86
CA ALA A 22 2.63 -1.21 4.61
C ALA A 22 4.10 -1.58 4.35
N ASP A 23 4.32 -2.77 3.79
CA ASP A 23 5.63 -3.34 3.52
C ASP A 23 6.01 -3.14 2.05
N ALA A 24 6.85 -2.13 1.77
CA ALA A 24 7.31 -1.84 0.41
C ALA A 24 8.20 -2.96 -0.17
N ASP A 25 8.93 -3.69 0.64
CA ASP A 25 9.75 -4.82 0.17
C ASP A 25 8.86 -5.98 -0.29
N ASN A 26 7.80 -6.28 0.45
CA ASN A 26 6.79 -7.21 -0.01
C ASN A 26 6.08 -6.69 -1.27
N GLY A 27 5.80 -5.40 -1.33
CA GLY A 27 5.24 -4.76 -2.52
C GLY A 27 6.11 -4.93 -3.76
N LYS A 28 7.43 -4.77 -3.63
CA LYS A 28 8.39 -5.03 -4.71
C LYS A 28 8.33 -6.47 -5.20
N ARG A 29 8.29 -7.42 -4.27
CA ARG A 29 8.17 -8.85 -4.61
C ARG A 29 6.87 -9.16 -5.36
N LEU A 30 5.75 -8.61 -4.91
CA LEU A 30 4.46 -8.74 -5.59
C LEU A 30 4.50 -8.13 -6.99
N ALA A 31 5.14 -6.96 -7.15
CA ALA A 31 5.32 -6.31 -8.44
C ALA A 31 6.10 -7.19 -9.43
N GLN A 32 7.21 -7.75 -8.98
CA GLN A 32 8.03 -8.64 -9.78
C GLN A 32 7.28 -9.91 -10.20
N GLN A 33 6.46 -10.46 -9.31
CA GLN A 33 5.70 -11.68 -9.53
C GLN A 33 4.48 -11.48 -10.45
N HIS A 34 3.72 -10.41 -10.25
CA HIS A 34 2.39 -10.27 -10.84
C HIS A 34 2.27 -9.13 -11.85
N CYS A 35 3.13 -8.15 -11.80
CA CYS A 35 3.00 -6.91 -12.59
C CYS A 35 4.05 -6.81 -13.70
N SER A 36 5.24 -7.37 -13.49
CA SER A 36 6.35 -7.28 -14.45
C SER A 36 6.06 -7.88 -15.82
N PRO A 37 5.14 -8.84 -16.01
CA PRO A 37 4.79 -9.30 -17.35
C PRO A 37 4.19 -8.21 -18.24
N CYS A 38 3.59 -7.17 -17.65
CA CYS A 38 2.95 -6.07 -18.40
C CYS A 38 3.55 -4.70 -18.11
N HIS A 39 4.06 -4.47 -16.89
CA HIS A 39 4.60 -3.18 -16.46
C HIS A 39 6.12 -3.23 -16.30
N ILE A 40 6.76 -2.09 -16.51
CA ILE A 40 8.11 -1.86 -15.99
C ILE A 40 7.97 -1.55 -14.50
N VAL A 41 8.41 -2.48 -13.66
CA VAL A 41 8.25 -2.38 -12.20
C VAL A 41 9.52 -1.93 -11.49
N GLU A 42 10.66 -1.92 -12.19
CA GLU A 42 11.96 -1.49 -11.68
C GLU A 42 12.66 -0.57 -12.69
N PRO A 43 13.47 0.40 -12.22
CA PRO A 43 14.13 1.37 -13.12
C PRO A 43 15.05 0.76 -14.18
N ASN A 44 15.63 -0.40 -13.90
CA ASN A 44 16.56 -1.11 -14.79
C ASN A 44 15.91 -2.21 -15.62
N GLN A 45 14.62 -2.42 -15.49
CA GLN A 45 13.87 -3.34 -16.35
C GLN A 45 13.69 -2.74 -17.74
N ARG A 46 13.95 -3.54 -18.78
CA ARG A 46 13.97 -3.07 -20.17
C ARG A 46 12.83 -3.60 -21.03
N GLN A 47 12.04 -4.54 -20.55
CA GLN A 47 10.89 -5.04 -21.30
C GLN A 47 9.67 -4.16 -21.07
N GLU A 48 9.23 -3.59 -22.15
CA GLU A 48 8.03 -2.77 -22.24
C GLU A 48 6.98 -3.50 -23.05
N LEU A 49 5.85 -3.81 -22.45
CA LEU A 49 4.67 -4.21 -23.18
C LEU A 49 3.84 -2.98 -23.50
N ALA A 50 3.46 -2.83 -24.77
CA ALA A 50 2.70 -1.70 -25.26
C ALA A 50 1.44 -1.43 -24.42
N ASN A 51 1.19 -0.19 -24.08
CA ASN A 51 0.03 0.35 -23.37
C ASN A 51 -0.02 0.09 -21.84
N SER A 52 1.04 -0.42 -21.25
CA SER A 52 1.13 -0.53 -19.79
C SER A 52 2.09 0.52 -19.26
N PRO A 53 1.62 1.50 -18.47
CA PRO A 53 2.51 2.55 -17.97
C PRO A 53 3.55 1.98 -17.01
N PRO A 54 4.81 2.45 -17.05
CA PRO A 54 5.81 2.13 -16.05
C PRO A 54 5.35 2.53 -14.65
N PHE A 55 5.75 1.79 -13.64
CA PHE A 55 5.42 2.10 -12.24
C PHE A 55 5.92 3.47 -11.80
N GLU A 56 7.06 3.90 -12.30
CA GLU A 56 7.57 5.25 -12.07
C GLU A 56 6.61 6.33 -12.58
N THR A 57 6.01 6.12 -13.73
CA THR A 57 4.99 7.03 -14.28
C THR A 57 3.72 7.04 -13.43
N ILE A 58 3.29 5.87 -12.96
CA ILE A 58 2.14 5.75 -12.06
C ILE A 58 2.43 6.46 -10.74
N ALA A 59 3.61 6.25 -10.18
CA ALA A 59 4.03 6.90 -8.92
C ALA A 59 3.97 8.43 -9.03
N ARG A 60 4.50 8.99 -10.09
CA ARG A 60 4.45 10.44 -10.34
C ARG A 60 3.03 10.97 -10.55
N LYS A 61 2.18 10.21 -11.22
CA LYS A 61 0.77 10.59 -11.44
C LYS A 61 0.02 10.76 -10.12
N TYR A 62 0.27 9.91 -9.16
CA TYR A 62 -0.43 9.94 -7.87
C TYR A 62 0.31 10.69 -6.76
N GLY A 63 1.49 11.26 -7.08
CA GLY A 63 2.19 12.22 -6.21
C GLY A 63 2.44 11.75 -4.78
N ASN A 64 3.08 10.63 -4.57
CA ASN A 64 3.36 10.08 -3.22
C ASN A 64 2.13 9.75 -2.37
N ALA A 65 0.98 9.50 -3.00
CA ALA A 65 -0.25 9.12 -2.32
C ALA A 65 -0.49 7.59 -2.46
N PRO A 66 0.14 6.73 -1.64
CA PRO A 66 0.03 5.28 -1.78
C PRO A 66 -1.41 4.79 -1.60
N GLU A 67 -2.24 5.47 -0.83
CA GLU A 67 -3.66 5.15 -0.68
C GLU A 67 -4.45 5.27 -2.00
N LEU A 68 -4.13 6.24 -2.83
CA LEU A 68 -4.76 6.39 -4.16
C LEU A 68 -4.27 5.31 -5.12
N ILE A 69 -3.01 4.94 -5.04
CA ILE A 69 -2.43 3.84 -5.82
C ILE A 69 -3.08 2.51 -5.42
N ALA A 70 -3.20 2.24 -4.12
CA ALA A 70 -3.86 1.03 -3.62
C ALA A 70 -5.31 0.93 -4.09
N PHE A 71 -6.04 2.04 -4.05
CA PHE A 71 -7.40 2.10 -4.57
C PHE A 71 -7.46 1.78 -6.08
N ALA A 72 -6.54 2.33 -6.86
CA ALA A 72 -6.46 2.06 -8.29
C ALA A 72 -6.13 0.60 -8.61
N ILE A 73 -5.30 -0.04 -7.79
CA ILE A 73 -4.96 -1.48 -7.92
C ILE A 73 -6.17 -2.36 -7.63
N LEU A 74 -6.97 -2.00 -6.64
CA LEU A 74 -8.17 -2.76 -6.24
C LEU A 74 -9.37 -2.51 -7.17
N ALA A 75 -9.34 -1.45 -7.96
CA ALA A 75 -10.35 -1.20 -8.99
C ALA A 75 -10.23 -2.24 -10.12
N PRO A 76 -11.28 -2.45 -10.93
CA PRO A 76 -11.20 -3.36 -12.06
C PRO A 76 -10.00 -3.04 -12.96
N HIS A 77 -9.12 -4.02 -13.09
CA HIS A 77 -7.86 -3.87 -13.84
C HIS A 77 -7.84 -4.83 -15.05
N PRO A 78 -7.73 -4.31 -16.27
CA PRO A 78 -7.69 -5.18 -17.46
C PRO A 78 -6.52 -6.16 -17.42
N ARG A 79 -6.75 -7.42 -17.80
CA ARG A 79 -5.73 -8.48 -17.94
C ARG A 79 -4.99 -8.87 -16.66
N MET A 80 -5.49 -8.51 -15.50
CA MET A 80 -4.92 -8.94 -14.24
C MET A 80 -5.48 -10.29 -13.83
N ASN A 81 -4.63 -11.31 -13.77
CA ASN A 81 -5.01 -12.69 -13.43
C ASN A 81 -4.88 -13.01 -11.94
N VAL A 82 -4.66 -12.01 -11.12
CA VAL A 82 -4.50 -12.14 -9.68
C VAL A 82 -5.46 -11.22 -8.96
N THR A 83 -6.06 -11.72 -7.90
CA THR A 83 -6.84 -10.91 -6.98
C THR A 83 -5.97 -10.63 -5.76
N LEU A 84 -5.59 -9.38 -5.59
CA LEU A 84 -4.84 -8.95 -4.42
C LEU A 84 -5.77 -8.66 -3.26
N SER A 85 -5.36 -9.07 -2.07
CA SER A 85 -5.97 -8.60 -0.83
C SER A 85 -5.70 -7.10 -0.65
N ARG A 86 -6.49 -6.47 0.21
CA ARG A 86 -6.26 -5.06 0.56
C ARG A 86 -4.85 -4.83 1.07
N ARG A 87 -4.34 -5.71 1.92
CA ARG A 87 -2.99 -5.62 2.47
C ARG A 87 -1.91 -5.70 1.39
N GLU A 88 -2.05 -6.65 0.47
CA GLU A 88 -1.13 -6.77 -0.66
C GLU A 88 -1.16 -5.55 -1.57
N ALA A 89 -2.34 -4.99 -1.82
CA ALA A 89 -2.48 -3.76 -2.59
C ALA A 89 -1.82 -2.57 -1.87
N GLU A 90 -1.93 -2.47 -0.55
CA GLU A 90 -1.26 -1.45 0.26
C GLU A 90 0.27 -1.61 0.22
N ASP A 91 0.79 -2.82 0.33
CA ASP A 91 2.22 -3.12 0.23
C ASP A 91 2.75 -2.77 -1.17
N LEU A 92 2.03 -3.17 -2.22
CA LEU A 92 2.38 -2.85 -3.60
C LEU A 92 2.37 -1.35 -3.85
N ALA A 93 1.35 -0.65 -3.36
CA ALA A 93 1.24 0.81 -3.47
C ALA A 93 2.38 1.54 -2.75
N ALA A 94 2.78 1.05 -1.58
CA ALA A 94 3.92 1.58 -0.84
C ALA A 94 5.22 1.45 -1.66
N TYR A 95 5.42 0.32 -2.31
CA TYR A 95 6.56 0.14 -3.22
C TYR A 95 6.50 1.10 -4.41
N ILE A 96 5.37 1.17 -5.11
CA ILE A 96 5.19 2.07 -6.26
C ILE A 96 5.50 3.51 -5.87
N ALA A 97 4.99 3.98 -4.73
CA ALA A 97 5.23 5.33 -4.24
C ALA A 97 6.72 5.64 -4.06
N THR A 98 7.57 4.66 -3.76
CA THR A 98 9.02 4.85 -3.67
C THR A 98 9.67 5.23 -5.01
N LEU A 99 9.01 4.99 -6.13
CA LEU A 99 9.53 5.24 -7.47
C LEU A 99 9.22 6.65 -7.99
N ALA A 100 8.57 7.49 -7.20
CA ALA A 100 8.15 8.84 -7.60
C ALA A 100 9.29 9.86 -7.66
N ASN A 101 10.50 9.50 -7.31
CA ASN A 101 11.66 10.40 -7.24
C ASN A 101 12.28 10.70 -8.61
#